data_abd076859bad164084cef6ee6ababd7a
#
_entry.id   abd076859bad164084cef6ee6ababd7a
#
_cell.length_a   1.000
_cell.length_b   1.000
_cell.length_c   1.000
_cell.angle_alpha   90.00
_cell.angle_beta   90.00
_cell.angle_gamma   90.00
#
_symmetry.space_group_name_H-M   'P 1'
#
loop_
_entity.id
_entity.type
_entity.pdbx_description
1 polymer ?
#
loop_
_entity_poly.entity_id
_entity_poly.type
_entity_poly.pdbx_seq_one_letter_code
_entity_poly.pdbx_strand_id
1 'polypeptide(L)'
;MKGFFENLGFFASRFNQAIVITAELSIISLVAATIIGIIVGLVNTSKSKSVIMKILKAIANLYIYIIRGTPMLVQILIIYFGLGQMLRPTGFSWLNIGGTFTAGTVALSLNAGAYMAEIVRGGIEAVDKGQIEAARSLGLTYGKTMKKIVLPQALRTMLPSIINQFIISIKDTSLLSVIGLAELTNVGKTIAATQSAHMMVIYCFMACYYL
;
A
#
# COMPACT_ATOMS: atom_id res chain seq x y z
N MET A 1 2.22 14.60 -36.79
CA MET A 1 3.44 14.72 -35.95
C MET A 1 3.72 16.14 -35.46
N LYS A 2 3.48 17.21 -36.25
CA LYS A 2 3.78 18.59 -35.79
C LYS A 2 3.10 18.98 -34.49
N GLY A 3 1.80 18.77 -34.32
CA GLY A 3 1.07 19.20 -33.12
C GLY A 3 1.47 18.50 -31.81
N PHE A 4 2.02 17.27 -31.86
CA PHE A 4 2.53 16.60 -30.68
C PHE A 4 3.83 17.24 -30.19
N PHE A 5 4.76 17.51 -31.11
CA PHE A 5 6.03 18.16 -30.76
C PHE A 5 5.86 19.62 -30.35
N GLU A 6 4.90 20.35 -30.92
CA GLU A 6 4.57 21.73 -30.54
C GLU A 6 4.03 21.81 -29.09
N ASN A 7 3.32 20.79 -28.62
CA ASN A 7 2.76 20.71 -27.27
C ASN A 7 3.64 19.91 -26.29
N LEU A 8 4.84 19.49 -26.69
CA LEU A 8 5.70 18.62 -25.88
C LEU A 8 6.02 19.25 -24.52
N GLY A 9 6.27 20.56 -24.47
CA GLY A 9 6.53 21.27 -23.21
C GLY A 9 5.33 21.24 -22.24
N PHE A 10 4.12 21.40 -22.76
CA PHE A 10 2.89 21.31 -21.97
C PHE A 10 2.66 19.88 -21.45
N PHE A 11 2.87 18.86 -22.28
CA PHE A 11 2.75 17.46 -21.86
C PHE A 11 3.80 17.08 -20.81
N ALA A 12 5.06 17.50 -21.02
CA ALA A 12 6.13 17.26 -20.06
C ALA A 12 5.83 17.88 -18.69
N SER A 13 5.32 19.11 -18.65
CA SER A 13 4.93 19.75 -17.40
C SER A 13 3.82 18.96 -16.67
N ARG A 14 2.80 18.51 -17.39
CA ARG A 14 1.72 17.70 -16.82
C ARG A 14 2.19 16.34 -16.32
N PHE A 15 3.06 15.67 -17.06
CA PHE A 15 3.67 14.42 -16.64
C PHE A 15 4.53 14.61 -15.39
N ASN A 16 5.34 15.66 -15.32
CA ASN A 16 6.17 15.94 -14.15
C ASN A 16 5.32 16.15 -12.89
N GLN A 17 4.21 16.89 -12.98
CA GLN A 17 3.29 17.05 -11.87
C GLN A 17 2.65 15.71 -11.45
N ALA A 18 2.24 14.90 -12.42
CA ALA A 18 1.64 13.60 -12.15
C ALA A 18 2.63 12.62 -11.49
N ILE A 19 3.92 12.66 -11.90
CA ILE A 19 5.00 11.87 -11.28
C ILE A 19 5.17 12.27 -9.81
N VAL A 20 5.18 13.57 -9.51
CA VAL A 20 5.29 14.07 -8.13
C VAL A 20 4.11 13.57 -7.30
N ILE A 21 2.87 13.70 -7.78
CA ILE A 21 1.67 13.21 -7.11
C ILE A 21 1.76 11.68 -6.88
N THR A 22 2.18 10.93 -7.89
CA THR A 22 2.36 9.47 -7.78
C THR A 22 3.41 9.10 -6.73
N ALA A 23 4.53 9.83 -6.70
CA ALA A 23 5.61 9.61 -5.75
C ALA A 23 5.19 9.96 -4.31
N GLU A 24 4.57 11.12 -4.10
CA GLU A 24 4.05 11.53 -2.79
C GLU A 24 3.04 10.53 -2.25
N LEU A 25 2.06 10.15 -3.08
CA LEU A 25 1.05 9.16 -2.75
C LEU A 25 1.68 7.82 -2.37
N SER A 26 2.66 7.35 -3.17
CA SER A 26 3.37 6.09 -2.91
C SER A 26 4.12 6.13 -1.59
N ILE A 27 4.89 7.18 -1.34
CA ILE A 27 5.69 7.32 -0.12
C ILE A 27 4.78 7.34 1.11
N ILE A 28 3.74 8.19 1.11
CA ILE A 28 2.84 8.35 2.26
C ILE A 28 2.10 7.05 2.53
N SER A 29 1.54 6.42 1.48
CA SER A 29 0.80 5.16 1.64
C SER A 29 1.69 4.00 2.08
N LEU A 30 2.93 3.92 1.60
CA LEU A 30 3.87 2.87 1.99
C LEU A 30 4.35 3.02 3.44
N VAL A 31 4.59 4.25 3.91
CA VAL A 31 4.89 4.51 5.32
C VAL A 31 3.73 4.07 6.21
N ALA A 32 2.51 4.50 5.89
CA ALA A 32 1.32 4.13 6.63
C ALA A 32 1.07 2.61 6.57
N ALA A 33 1.21 1.98 5.41
CA ALA A 33 1.08 0.53 5.22
C ALA A 33 2.10 -0.25 6.05
N THR A 34 3.34 0.24 6.13
CA THR A 34 4.39 -0.39 6.93
C THR A 34 4.04 -0.35 8.41
N ILE A 35 3.56 0.79 8.91
CA ILE A 35 3.12 0.94 10.31
C ILE A 35 1.95 -0.01 10.60
N ILE A 36 0.92 -0.01 9.76
CA ILE A 36 -0.24 -0.91 9.88
C ILE A 36 0.23 -2.37 9.87
N GLY A 37 1.07 -2.73 8.90
CA GLY A 37 1.58 -4.08 8.73
C GLY A 37 2.38 -4.59 9.92
N ILE A 38 3.24 -3.76 10.49
CA ILE A 38 4.00 -4.10 11.69
C ILE A 38 3.05 -4.32 12.87
N ILE A 39 2.12 -3.41 13.12
CA ILE A 39 1.17 -3.52 14.24
C ILE A 39 0.33 -4.79 14.11
N VAL A 40 -0.31 -4.99 12.96
CA VAL A 40 -1.21 -6.13 12.70
C VAL A 40 -0.42 -7.45 12.69
N GLY A 41 0.75 -7.47 12.06
CA GLY A 41 1.62 -8.66 12.02
C GLY A 41 2.12 -9.08 13.41
N LEU A 42 2.52 -8.11 14.25
CA LEU A 42 2.93 -8.39 15.64
C LEU A 42 1.76 -8.85 16.52
N VAL A 43 0.57 -8.30 16.32
CA VAL A 43 -0.65 -8.80 17.00
C VAL A 43 -0.87 -10.26 16.66
N ASN A 44 -0.78 -10.65 15.38
CA ASN A 44 -1.02 -12.02 14.93
C ASN A 44 0.02 -13.02 15.42
N THR A 45 1.28 -12.62 15.58
CA THR A 45 2.36 -13.47 16.09
C THR A 45 2.43 -13.54 17.61
N SER A 46 1.68 -12.70 18.34
CA SER A 46 1.68 -12.68 19.81
C SER A 46 1.25 -14.01 20.41
N LYS A 47 1.99 -14.53 21.39
CA LYS A 47 1.67 -15.74 22.14
C LYS A 47 0.81 -15.51 23.40
N SER A 48 0.34 -14.29 23.61
CA SER A 48 -0.51 -13.95 24.77
C SER A 48 -1.86 -14.68 24.70
N LYS A 49 -2.27 -15.26 25.83
CA LYS A 49 -3.56 -15.95 26.00
C LYS A 49 -4.68 -15.03 26.50
N SER A 50 -4.39 -13.74 26.71
CA SER A 50 -5.37 -12.74 27.16
C SER A 50 -6.59 -12.68 26.24
N VAL A 51 -7.77 -12.48 26.81
CA VAL A 51 -9.03 -12.31 26.07
C VAL A 51 -8.92 -11.12 25.10
N ILE A 52 -8.33 -10.01 25.54
CA ILE A 52 -8.10 -8.83 24.71
C ILE A 52 -7.26 -9.20 23.48
N MET A 53 -6.16 -9.96 23.66
CA MET A 53 -5.32 -10.37 22.53
C MET A 53 -6.04 -11.31 21.56
N LYS A 54 -6.94 -12.17 22.06
CA LYS A 54 -7.77 -13.01 21.19
C LYS A 54 -8.71 -12.17 20.32
N ILE A 55 -9.34 -11.15 20.90
CA ILE A 55 -10.22 -10.21 20.18
C ILE A 55 -9.40 -9.44 19.12
N LEU A 56 -8.24 -8.89 19.49
CA LEU A 56 -7.37 -8.16 18.58
C LEU A 56 -6.92 -9.05 17.40
N LYS A 57 -6.57 -10.30 17.66
CA LYS A 57 -6.23 -11.27 16.59
C LYS A 57 -7.41 -11.57 15.67
N ALA A 58 -8.61 -11.71 16.23
CA ALA A 58 -9.80 -11.94 15.42
C ALA A 58 -10.07 -10.77 14.47
N ILE A 59 -9.96 -9.53 14.96
CA ILE A 59 -10.08 -8.30 14.16
C ILE A 59 -8.98 -8.22 13.11
N ALA A 60 -7.72 -8.47 13.49
CA ALA A 60 -6.58 -8.46 12.59
C ALA A 60 -6.74 -9.49 11.45
N ASN A 61 -7.16 -10.70 11.78
CA ASN A 61 -7.40 -11.75 10.79
C ASN A 61 -8.57 -11.42 9.87
N LEU A 62 -9.65 -10.86 10.40
CA LEU A 62 -10.79 -10.42 9.61
C LEU A 62 -10.39 -9.31 8.62
N TYR A 63 -9.62 -8.33 9.08
CA TYR A 63 -9.07 -7.28 8.24
C TYR A 63 -8.23 -7.86 7.09
N ILE A 64 -7.26 -8.72 7.42
CA ILE A 64 -6.40 -9.36 6.41
C ILE A 64 -7.24 -10.18 5.42
N TYR A 65 -8.20 -10.96 5.92
CA TYR A 65 -9.07 -11.80 5.10
C TYR A 65 -9.89 -10.97 4.10
N ILE A 66 -10.54 -9.91 4.57
CA ILE A 66 -11.36 -9.03 3.73
C ILE A 66 -10.50 -8.32 2.68
N ILE A 67 -9.41 -7.70 3.12
CA ILE A 67 -8.58 -6.89 2.21
C ILE A 67 -7.87 -7.73 1.17
N ARG A 68 -7.30 -8.88 1.55
CA ARG A 68 -6.62 -9.75 0.59
C ARG A 68 -7.58 -10.62 -0.25
N GLY A 69 -8.82 -10.77 0.20
CA GLY A 69 -9.86 -11.53 -0.50
C GLY A 69 -10.68 -10.69 -1.49
N THR A 70 -10.48 -9.37 -1.55
CA THR A 70 -11.24 -8.48 -2.45
C THR A 70 -10.31 -7.72 -3.40
N PRO A 71 -10.78 -7.40 -4.65
CA PRO A 71 -9.96 -6.63 -5.59
C PRO A 71 -9.69 -5.22 -5.09
N MET A 72 -8.45 -4.75 -5.26
CA MET A 72 -8.03 -3.40 -4.88
C MET A 72 -8.91 -2.31 -5.51
N LEU A 73 -9.29 -2.46 -6.78
CA LEU A 73 -10.19 -1.52 -7.45
C LEU A 73 -11.53 -1.36 -6.72
N VAL A 74 -12.12 -2.46 -6.27
CA VAL A 74 -13.39 -2.45 -5.52
C VAL A 74 -13.21 -1.75 -4.18
N GLN A 75 -12.09 -1.95 -3.50
CA GLN A 75 -11.76 -1.27 -2.24
C GLN A 75 -11.68 0.25 -2.42
N ILE A 76 -11.04 0.72 -3.50
CA ILE A 76 -10.99 2.14 -3.85
C ILE A 76 -12.39 2.72 -4.01
N LEU A 77 -13.26 2.04 -4.76
CA LEU A 77 -14.63 2.48 -4.99
C LEU A 77 -15.46 2.53 -3.70
N ILE A 78 -15.33 1.51 -2.84
CA ILE A 78 -15.99 1.47 -1.53
C ILE A 78 -15.50 2.61 -0.65
N ILE A 79 -14.20 2.85 -0.57
CA ILE A 79 -13.63 3.90 0.28
C ILE A 79 -14.03 5.28 -0.22
N TYR A 80 -13.88 5.55 -1.50
CA TYR A 80 -14.15 6.88 -2.02
C TYR A 80 -15.65 7.19 -2.11
N PHE A 81 -16.40 6.36 -2.82
CA PHE A 81 -17.83 6.58 -3.05
C PHE A 81 -18.69 6.04 -1.89
N GLY A 82 -18.42 4.81 -1.45
CA GLY A 82 -19.24 4.14 -0.43
C GLY A 82 -19.15 4.85 0.93
N LEU A 83 -17.95 5.01 1.49
CA LEU A 83 -17.77 5.71 2.76
C LEU A 83 -18.11 7.20 2.63
N GLY A 84 -17.77 7.84 1.51
CA GLY A 84 -18.12 9.23 1.26
C GLY A 84 -19.63 9.46 1.29
N GLN A 85 -20.40 8.55 0.69
CA GLN A 85 -21.88 8.63 0.73
C GLN A 85 -22.45 8.28 2.11
N MET A 86 -21.95 7.22 2.73
CA MET A 86 -22.43 6.75 4.03
C MET A 86 -22.22 7.77 5.14
N LEU A 87 -21.08 8.47 5.12
CA LEU A 87 -20.72 9.46 6.14
C LEU A 87 -21.22 10.87 5.82
N ARG A 88 -21.80 11.11 4.65
CA ARG A 88 -22.32 12.43 4.25
C ARG A 88 -23.30 13.05 5.26
N PRO A 89 -24.22 12.29 5.90
CA PRO A 89 -25.12 12.84 6.91
C PRO A 89 -24.42 13.41 8.14
N THR A 90 -23.16 13.00 8.42
CA THR A 90 -22.34 13.54 9.52
C THR A 90 -21.59 14.84 9.15
N GLY A 91 -21.79 15.36 7.92
CA GLY A 91 -21.01 16.49 7.38
C GLY A 91 -19.65 16.10 6.79
N PHE A 92 -19.34 14.80 6.73
CA PHE A 92 -18.09 14.32 6.16
C PHE A 92 -18.06 14.50 4.64
N SER A 93 -16.94 15.00 4.13
CA SER A 93 -16.63 15.02 2.71
C SER A 93 -15.13 14.82 2.50
N TRP A 94 -14.77 13.96 1.58
CA TRP A 94 -13.37 13.80 1.17
C TRP A 94 -12.75 15.14 0.73
N LEU A 95 -13.53 16.02 0.11
CA LEU A 95 -13.05 17.34 -0.35
C LEU A 95 -12.52 18.20 0.79
N ASN A 96 -13.07 18.06 1.99
CA ASN A 96 -12.66 18.84 3.16
C ASN A 96 -11.31 18.38 3.73
N ILE A 97 -10.84 17.19 3.36
CA ILE A 97 -9.63 16.58 3.93
C ILE A 97 -8.61 16.15 2.86
N GLY A 98 -8.65 16.75 1.66
CA GLY A 98 -7.69 16.50 0.58
C GLY A 98 -8.22 15.68 -0.62
N GLY A 99 -9.53 15.44 -0.66
CA GLY A 99 -10.21 14.88 -1.85
C GLY A 99 -9.78 13.46 -2.22
N THR A 100 -9.61 13.24 -3.51
CA THR A 100 -9.20 11.96 -4.09
C THR A 100 -7.82 11.50 -3.64
N PHE A 101 -6.92 12.44 -3.34
CA PHE A 101 -5.58 12.14 -2.85
C PHE A 101 -5.63 11.43 -1.49
N THR A 102 -6.35 11.99 -0.53
CA THR A 102 -6.48 11.39 0.81
C THR A 102 -7.23 10.06 0.76
N ALA A 103 -8.33 9.98 0.01
CA ALA A 103 -9.07 8.72 -0.16
C ALA A 103 -8.19 7.63 -0.80
N GLY A 104 -7.42 7.98 -1.82
CA GLY A 104 -6.46 7.08 -2.47
C GLY A 104 -5.35 6.63 -1.52
N THR A 105 -4.79 7.56 -0.74
CA THR A 105 -3.78 7.25 0.29
C THR A 105 -4.33 6.24 1.31
N VAL A 106 -5.56 6.45 1.81
CA VAL A 106 -6.20 5.52 2.75
C VAL A 106 -6.39 4.15 2.12
N ALA A 107 -6.91 4.10 0.88
CA ALA A 107 -7.15 2.83 0.18
C ALA A 107 -5.85 2.03 -0.02
N LEU A 108 -4.81 2.68 -0.54
CA LEU A 108 -3.49 2.06 -0.74
C LEU A 108 -2.87 1.61 0.59
N SER A 109 -2.95 2.45 1.63
CA SER A 109 -2.38 2.14 2.95
C SER A 109 -3.03 0.93 3.58
N LEU A 110 -4.35 0.82 3.50
CA LEU A 110 -5.09 -0.33 4.03
C LEU A 110 -4.79 -1.59 3.22
N ASN A 111 -4.77 -1.48 1.89
CA ASN A 111 -4.47 -2.64 1.05
C ASN A 111 -3.05 -3.16 1.30
N ALA A 112 -2.03 -2.33 1.07
CA ALA A 112 -0.64 -2.70 1.27
C ALA A 112 -0.33 -3.09 2.72
N GLY A 113 -1.01 -2.48 3.71
CA GLY A 113 -0.89 -2.81 5.12
C GLY A 113 -1.28 -4.26 5.44
N ALA A 114 -2.32 -4.79 4.80
CA ALA A 114 -2.73 -6.18 4.99
C ALA A 114 -1.70 -7.17 4.41
N TYR A 115 -1.11 -6.88 3.25
CA TYR A 115 -0.02 -7.67 2.70
C TYR A 115 1.24 -7.59 3.55
N MET A 116 1.57 -6.38 4.02
CA MET A 116 2.72 -6.15 4.90
C MET A 116 2.57 -6.90 6.23
N ALA A 117 1.35 -6.98 6.79
CA ALA A 117 1.08 -7.75 8.01
C ALA A 117 1.39 -9.24 7.84
N GLU A 118 1.05 -9.82 6.70
CA GLU A 118 1.38 -11.21 6.37
C GLU A 118 2.87 -11.42 6.14
N ILE A 119 3.56 -10.45 5.52
CA ILE A 119 5.02 -10.49 5.36
C ILE A 119 5.69 -10.49 6.74
N VAL A 120 5.25 -9.62 7.65
CA VAL A 120 5.77 -9.56 9.03
C VAL A 120 5.50 -10.86 9.78
N ARG A 121 4.27 -11.38 9.71
CA ARG A 121 3.91 -12.66 10.33
C ARG A 121 4.77 -13.80 9.80
N GLY A 122 4.82 -13.95 8.47
CA GLY A 122 5.58 -15.02 7.81
C GLY A 122 7.07 -14.97 8.11
N GLY A 123 7.66 -13.76 8.14
CA GLY A 123 9.08 -13.59 8.46
C GLY A 123 9.42 -13.95 9.91
N ILE A 124 8.54 -13.64 10.87
CA ILE A 124 8.73 -14.05 12.28
C ILE A 124 8.57 -15.56 12.43
N GLU A 125 7.58 -16.17 11.76
CA GLU A 125 7.32 -17.59 11.80
C GLU A 125 8.37 -18.43 11.08
N ALA A 126 9.10 -17.86 10.12
CA ALA A 126 10.17 -18.51 9.38
C ALA A 126 11.45 -18.74 10.21
N VAL A 127 11.59 -18.05 11.35
CA VAL A 127 12.75 -18.25 12.23
C VAL A 127 12.66 -19.62 12.92
N ASP A 128 13.73 -20.39 12.84
CA ASP A 128 13.80 -21.73 13.40
C ASP A 128 13.45 -21.74 14.90
N LYS A 129 12.56 -22.65 15.28
CA LYS A 129 12.09 -22.78 16.68
C LYS A 129 13.21 -23.18 17.63
N GLY A 130 14.18 -23.97 17.17
CA GLY A 130 15.35 -24.37 17.95
C GLY A 130 16.19 -23.18 18.39
N GLN A 131 16.27 -22.12 17.58
CA GLN A 131 16.92 -20.86 17.96
C GLN A 131 16.22 -20.21 19.15
N ILE A 132 14.88 -20.23 19.14
CA ILE A 132 14.07 -19.67 20.24
C ILE A 132 14.23 -20.52 21.50
N GLU A 133 14.18 -21.84 21.36
CA GLU A 133 14.32 -22.81 22.45
C GLU A 133 15.72 -22.74 23.09
N ALA A 134 16.78 -22.73 22.28
CA ALA A 134 18.15 -22.58 22.74
C ALA A 134 18.36 -21.26 23.53
N ALA A 135 17.83 -20.15 23.01
CA ALA A 135 17.91 -18.87 23.69
C ALA A 135 17.18 -18.89 25.05
N ARG A 136 16.03 -19.56 25.10
CA ARG A 136 15.23 -19.70 26.33
C ARG A 136 15.94 -20.60 27.36
N SER A 137 16.61 -21.65 26.90
CA SER A 137 17.40 -22.55 27.75
C SER A 137 18.63 -21.85 28.37
N LEU A 138 19.19 -20.86 27.64
CA LEU A 138 20.25 -19.98 28.15
C LEU A 138 19.72 -18.87 29.10
N GLY A 139 18.45 -18.91 29.50
CA GLY A 139 17.86 -17.97 30.47
C GLY A 139 17.42 -16.64 29.87
N LEU A 140 17.44 -16.46 28.54
CA LEU A 140 16.91 -15.23 27.92
C LEU A 140 15.39 -15.14 28.11
N THR A 141 14.90 -13.97 28.51
CA THR A 141 13.47 -13.70 28.53
C THR A 141 12.90 -13.68 27.11
N TYR A 142 11.60 -13.95 26.95
CA TYR A 142 10.96 -13.95 25.63
C TYR A 142 11.21 -12.64 24.85
N GLY A 143 11.09 -11.49 25.50
CA GLY A 143 11.34 -10.19 24.87
C GLY A 143 12.80 -10.03 24.40
N LYS A 144 13.77 -10.49 25.19
CA LYS A 144 15.20 -10.47 24.79
C LYS A 144 15.45 -11.44 23.62
N THR A 145 14.85 -12.62 23.64
CA THR A 145 14.91 -13.59 22.54
C THR A 145 14.34 -13.00 21.25
N MET A 146 13.15 -12.39 21.32
CA MET A 146 12.55 -11.72 20.15
C MET A 146 13.46 -10.62 19.62
N LYS A 147 13.93 -9.72 20.47
CA LYS A 147 14.71 -8.54 20.03
C LYS A 147 16.10 -8.91 19.50
N LYS A 148 16.80 -9.87 20.15
CA LYS A 148 18.22 -10.16 19.84
C LYS A 148 18.39 -11.28 18.82
N ILE A 149 17.43 -12.20 18.68
CA ILE A 149 17.57 -13.40 17.86
C ILE A 149 16.53 -13.42 16.75
N VAL A 150 15.24 -13.31 17.09
CA VAL A 150 14.18 -13.50 16.11
C VAL A 150 14.08 -12.32 15.15
N LEU A 151 13.94 -11.09 15.65
CA LEU A 151 13.71 -9.92 14.80
C LEU A 151 14.83 -9.66 13.78
N PRO A 152 16.14 -9.76 14.13
CA PRO A 152 17.19 -9.55 13.13
C PRO A 152 17.17 -10.58 12.00
N GLN A 153 16.85 -11.84 12.30
CA GLN A 153 16.73 -12.90 11.30
C GLN A 153 15.45 -12.71 10.46
N ALA A 154 14.32 -12.47 11.13
CA ALA A 154 13.04 -12.22 10.49
C ALA A 154 13.12 -11.03 9.50
N LEU A 155 13.76 -9.91 9.87
CA LEU A 155 13.94 -8.76 9.01
C LEU A 155 14.71 -9.11 7.72
N ARG A 156 15.77 -9.91 7.81
CA ARG A 156 16.52 -10.36 6.62
C ARG A 156 15.66 -11.21 5.70
N THR A 157 14.84 -12.09 6.26
CA THR A 157 13.92 -12.95 5.50
C THR A 157 12.77 -12.15 4.87
N MET A 158 12.26 -11.12 5.56
CA MET A 158 11.18 -10.26 5.08
C MET A 158 11.61 -9.29 3.99
N LEU A 159 12.86 -8.82 3.99
CA LEU A 159 13.32 -7.71 3.16
C LEU A 159 12.99 -7.86 1.66
N PRO A 160 13.21 -9.00 1.00
CA PRO A 160 12.85 -9.17 -0.41
C PRO A 160 11.35 -9.00 -0.65
N SER A 161 10.51 -9.55 0.25
CA SER A 161 9.05 -9.45 0.15
C SER A 161 8.56 -8.03 0.39
N ILE A 162 9.18 -7.28 1.30
CA ILE A 162 8.89 -5.86 1.55
C ILE A 162 9.19 -5.03 0.29
N ILE A 163 10.36 -5.24 -0.33
CA ILE A 163 10.74 -4.54 -1.57
C ILE A 163 9.74 -4.86 -2.68
N ASN A 164 9.39 -6.13 -2.86
CA ASN A 164 8.39 -6.53 -3.85
C ASN A 164 7.02 -5.89 -3.59
N GLN A 165 6.59 -5.83 -2.33
CA GLN A 165 5.32 -5.16 -1.97
C GLN A 165 5.36 -3.66 -2.28
N PHE A 166 6.50 -3.01 -2.10
CA PHE A 166 6.67 -1.61 -2.45
C PHE A 166 6.52 -1.38 -3.96
N ILE A 167 7.16 -2.23 -4.77
CA ILE A 167 7.02 -2.17 -6.23
C ILE A 167 5.56 -2.37 -6.68
N ILE A 168 4.86 -3.34 -6.08
CA ILE A 168 3.43 -3.57 -6.35
C ILE A 168 2.61 -2.33 -5.99
N SER A 169 2.82 -1.76 -4.80
CA SER A 169 2.06 -0.60 -4.32
C SER A 169 2.25 0.64 -5.19
N ILE A 170 3.44 0.87 -5.74
CA ILE A 170 3.68 1.95 -6.71
C ILE A 170 2.82 1.73 -7.98
N LYS A 171 2.74 0.51 -8.48
CA LYS A 171 1.91 0.18 -9.65
C LYS A 171 0.41 0.31 -9.36
N ASP A 172 -0.01 -0.03 -8.14
CA ASP A 172 -1.41 0.06 -7.70
C ASP A 172 -1.91 1.50 -7.65
N THR A 173 -1.04 2.52 -7.57
CA THR A 173 -1.45 3.93 -7.69
C THR A 173 -2.20 4.20 -8.99
N SER A 174 -1.90 3.48 -10.07
CA SER A 174 -2.56 3.57 -11.37
C SER A 174 -4.08 3.32 -11.31
N LEU A 175 -4.53 2.50 -10.35
CA LEU A 175 -5.94 2.19 -10.13
C LEU A 175 -6.74 3.40 -9.63
N LEU A 176 -6.07 4.40 -9.02
CA LEU A 176 -6.72 5.61 -8.52
C LEU A 176 -7.20 6.53 -9.65
N SER A 177 -6.79 6.28 -10.88
CA SER A 177 -7.35 6.94 -12.06
C SER A 177 -8.88 6.81 -12.14
N VAL A 178 -9.46 5.74 -11.55
CA VAL A 178 -10.92 5.49 -11.55
C VAL A 178 -11.70 6.50 -10.70
N ILE A 179 -11.08 7.07 -9.67
CA ILE A 179 -11.68 8.11 -8.83
C ILE A 179 -11.27 9.54 -9.27
N GLY A 180 -10.62 9.65 -10.42
CA GLY A 180 -10.24 10.94 -11.01
C GLY A 180 -8.97 11.58 -10.40
N LEU A 181 -8.17 10.85 -9.63
CA LEU A 181 -6.89 11.37 -9.14
C LEU A 181 -5.94 11.63 -10.31
N ALA A 182 -5.34 12.83 -10.37
CA ALA A 182 -4.44 13.23 -11.45
C ALA A 182 -3.02 12.66 -11.28
N GLU A 183 -2.93 11.34 -11.08
CA GLU A 183 -1.70 10.57 -11.05
C GLU A 183 -1.24 10.23 -12.49
N LEU A 184 -0.08 9.58 -12.61
CA LEU A 184 0.59 9.34 -13.89
C LEU A 184 -0.32 8.67 -14.94
N THR A 185 -1.09 7.64 -14.57
CA THR A 185 -1.97 6.92 -15.49
C THR A 185 -3.16 7.76 -15.94
N ASN A 186 -3.78 8.51 -15.03
CA ASN A 186 -4.92 9.35 -15.36
C ASN A 186 -4.51 10.51 -16.29
N VAL A 187 -3.39 11.16 -16.01
CA VAL A 187 -2.85 12.21 -16.87
C VAL A 187 -2.48 11.65 -18.23
N GLY A 188 -1.83 10.48 -18.30
CA GLY A 188 -1.51 9.83 -19.56
C GLY A 188 -2.75 9.46 -20.38
N LYS A 189 -3.79 8.91 -19.76
CA LYS A 189 -5.09 8.64 -20.40
C LYS A 189 -5.71 9.91 -20.97
N THR A 190 -5.68 11.00 -20.22
CA THR A 190 -6.25 12.29 -20.64
C THR A 190 -5.49 12.85 -21.85
N ILE A 191 -4.16 12.79 -21.84
CA ILE A 191 -3.33 13.22 -22.97
C ILE A 191 -3.57 12.31 -24.17
N ALA A 192 -3.61 10.99 -24.00
CA ALA A 192 -3.88 10.04 -25.07
C ALA A 192 -5.24 10.26 -25.74
N ALA A 193 -6.27 10.61 -24.95
CA ALA A 193 -7.60 10.92 -25.46
C ALA A 193 -7.61 12.19 -26.35
N THR A 194 -6.76 13.17 -26.08
CA THR A 194 -6.63 14.40 -26.88
C THR A 194 -5.69 14.22 -28.08
N GLN A 195 -4.83 13.22 -28.06
CA GLN A 195 -3.78 12.96 -29.06
C GLN A 195 -3.91 11.54 -29.63
N SER A 196 -5.08 11.21 -30.18
CA SER A 196 -5.43 9.86 -30.64
C SER A 196 -4.42 9.24 -31.62
N ALA A 197 -3.78 10.04 -32.47
CA ALA A 197 -2.75 9.58 -33.41
C ALA A 197 -1.44 9.10 -32.71
N HIS A 198 -1.23 9.43 -31.42
CA HIS A 198 0.00 9.12 -30.69
C HIS A 198 -0.28 8.30 -29.42
N MET A 199 -1.47 7.74 -29.28
CA MET A 199 -1.91 6.98 -28.11
C MET A 199 -0.90 5.92 -27.65
N MET A 200 -0.39 5.12 -28.61
CA MET A 200 0.57 4.06 -28.33
C MET A 200 1.87 4.59 -27.74
N VAL A 201 2.38 5.71 -28.27
CA VAL A 201 3.61 6.35 -27.77
C VAL A 201 3.42 6.82 -26.33
N ILE A 202 2.27 7.42 -26.01
CA ILE A 202 1.95 7.92 -24.66
C ILE A 202 1.85 6.75 -23.69
N TYR A 203 1.20 5.64 -24.04
CA TYR A 203 1.09 4.47 -23.19
C TYR A 203 2.44 3.75 -22.99
N CYS A 204 3.27 3.65 -24.02
CA CYS A 204 4.64 3.14 -23.88
C CYS A 204 5.47 4.03 -22.93
N PHE A 205 5.35 5.35 -23.07
CA PHE A 205 6.01 6.30 -22.18
C PHE A 205 5.58 6.13 -20.72
N MET A 206 4.26 6.01 -20.47
CA MET A 206 3.75 5.69 -19.13
C MET A 206 4.32 4.38 -18.59
N ALA A 207 4.36 3.32 -19.40
CA ALA A 207 4.92 2.03 -19.00
C ALA A 207 6.39 2.14 -18.57
N CYS A 208 7.19 2.95 -19.27
CA CYS A 208 8.59 3.20 -18.90
C CYS A 208 8.74 3.89 -17.53
N TYR A 209 7.77 4.70 -17.11
CA TYR A 209 7.81 5.34 -15.79
C TYR A 209 7.49 4.41 -14.63
N TYR A 210 6.79 3.29 -14.88
CA TYR A 210 6.49 2.28 -13.87
C TYR A 210 7.54 1.14 -13.82
N LEU A 211 8.52 1.16 -14.73
CA LEU A 211 9.65 0.21 -14.74
C LEU A 211 10.81 0.70 -13.88
#